data_b86d231075cf5cfe1f8e7446d7a51815
#
_entry.id   b86d231075cf5cfe1f8e7446d7a51815
#
_cell.length_a   1.000
_cell.length_b   1.000
_cell.length_c   1.000
_cell.angle_alpha   90.00
_cell.angle_beta   90.00
_cell.angle_gamma   90.00
#
_symmetry.space_group_name_H-M   'P 1'
#
loop_
_entity.id
_entity.type
_entity.pdbx_description
1 polymer ?
#
loop_
_entity_poly.entity_id
_entity_poly.type
_entity_poly.pdbx_seq_one_letter_code
_entity_poly.pdbx_strand_id
1 'polypeptide(L)'
;MKCADYRVVAAGVVVAALLALPACSGGAPPSDTVPIPAPPDVAAAPADAVRTSTNLASKVLQPGTGTRHPRPNSRVTVHYTGWTTDGKMFDSSVARGQPATFGLDEVIAGWTEGVQMMVEGEKRRFWIPSKLAYDGAPGEPQGMLVFDIELIKIVS
;
A
#
# COMPACT_ATOMS: atom_id res chain seq x y z
N MET A 1 51.90 22.10 -32.03
CA MET A 1 53.38 22.07 -31.92
C MET A 1 53.78 20.94 -30.96
N LYS A 2 54.49 19.93 -31.52
CA LYS A 2 55.45 18.98 -30.92
C LYS A 2 55.08 18.30 -29.60
N CYS A 3 54.64 17.09 -29.67
CA CYS A 3 55.39 15.79 -29.50
C CYS A 3 56.56 15.82 -28.57
N ALA A 4 56.50 15.04 -27.54
CA ALA A 4 57.70 14.40 -27.00
C ALA A 4 57.32 12.98 -26.53
N ASP A 5 57.85 12.02 -27.31
CA ASP A 5 57.97 10.62 -26.94
C ASP A 5 58.83 10.45 -25.68
N TYR A 6 58.40 9.58 -24.78
CA TYR A 6 59.33 8.95 -23.87
C TYR A 6 59.10 7.41 -23.87
N ARG A 7 60.01 6.75 -24.58
CA ARG A 7 60.23 5.32 -24.44
C ARG A 7 61.08 5.06 -23.21
N VAL A 8 60.63 4.24 -22.32
CA VAL A 8 61.55 3.48 -21.45
C VAL A 8 61.11 2.02 -21.45
N VAL A 9 62.12 1.22 -21.74
CA VAL A 9 62.11 -0.22 -21.92
C VAL A 9 62.31 -0.91 -20.57
N ALA A 10 61.65 -2.05 -20.42
CA ALA A 10 61.97 -3.29 -19.69
C ALA A 10 61.87 -3.33 -18.17
N ALA A 11 61.12 -4.23 -17.70
CA ALA A 11 61.44 -5.52 -17.06
C ALA A 11 60.31 -6.01 -16.20
N GLY A 12 59.86 -7.17 -16.51
CA GLY A 12 58.83 -8.02 -15.94
C GLY A 12 58.67 -8.03 -14.42
N VAL A 13 57.43 -7.92 -14.05
CA VAL A 13 56.82 -8.65 -12.93
C VAL A 13 55.37 -8.96 -13.28
N VAL A 14 55.08 -10.21 -13.46
CA VAL A 14 53.71 -10.69 -13.60
C VAL A 14 53.08 -10.58 -12.21
N VAL A 15 52.24 -9.56 -12.02
CA VAL A 15 51.32 -9.51 -10.89
C VAL A 15 49.92 -9.83 -11.47
N ALA A 16 49.42 -11.01 -11.14
CA ALA A 16 48.07 -11.41 -11.41
C ALA A 16 47.12 -10.45 -10.67
N ALA A 17 46.59 -9.45 -11.38
CA ALA A 17 45.48 -8.63 -10.88
C ALA A 17 44.22 -9.48 -10.92
N LEU A 18 43.81 -10.02 -9.75
CA LEU A 18 42.43 -10.46 -9.57
C LEU A 18 41.51 -9.26 -9.81
N LEU A 19 40.87 -9.26 -10.94
CA LEU A 19 39.73 -8.38 -11.21
C LEU A 19 38.59 -8.82 -10.29
N ALA A 20 38.47 -8.21 -9.13
CA ALA A 20 37.25 -8.24 -8.35
C ALA A 20 36.19 -7.46 -9.12
N LEU A 21 35.30 -8.18 -9.78
CA LEU A 21 34.07 -7.63 -10.32
C LEU A 21 33.25 -7.07 -9.14
N PRO A 22 32.85 -5.81 -9.15
CA PRO A 22 31.87 -5.33 -8.19
C PRO A 22 30.58 -6.09 -8.47
N ALA A 23 30.15 -6.92 -7.53
CA ALA A 23 28.81 -7.47 -7.51
C ALA A 23 27.85 -6.27 -7.49
N CYS A 24 27.18 -6.01 -8.59
CA CYS A 24 26.02 -5.17 -8.60
C CYS A 24 24.96 -5.86 -7.75
N SER A 25 24.91 -5.54 -6.45
CA SER A 25 23.74 -5.77 -5.65
C SER A 25 22.63 -4.92 -6.27
N GLY A 26 21.84 -5.56 -7.12
CA GLY A 26 20.57 -5.02 -7.60
C GLY A 26 19.59 -4.94 -6.44
N GLY A 27 19.83 -4.04 -5.50
CA GLY A 27 18.79 -3.58 -4.61
C GLY A 27 17.79 -2.84 -5.45
N ALA A 28 16.53 -3.32 -5.50
CA ALA A 28 15.44 -2.54 -6.04
C ALA A 28 15.50 -1.14 -5.41
N PRO A 29 15.36 -0.04 -6.18
CA PRO A 29 15.36 1.29 -5.60
C PRO A 29 14.27 1.33 -4.53
N PRO A 30 14.53 1.92 -3.35
CA PRO A 30 13.46 2.17 -2.39
C PRO A 30 12.41 2.96 -3.15
N SER A 31 11.19 2.45 -3.17
CA SER A 31 10.06 3.21 -3.69
C SER A 31 9.98 4.46 -2.81
N ASP A 32 10.39 5.60 -3.33
CA ASP A 32 10.24 6.92 -2.69
C ASP A 32 8.74 7.29 -2.70
N THR A 33 7.93 6.42 -2.11
CA THR A 33 6.52 6.69 -1.89
C THR A 33 6.41 7.68 -0.74
N VAL A 34 6.11 8.92 -1.07
CA VAL A 34 5.84 9.94 -0.05
C VAL A 34 4.69 9.44 0.83
N PRO A 35 4.90 9.29 2.13
CA PRO A 35 3.86 8.84 3.03
C PRO A 35 2.67 9.80 3.00
N ILE A 36 1.46 9.26 2.82
CA ILE A 36 0.24 10.05 2.92
C ILE A 36 -0.03 10.28 4.40
N PRO A 37 -0.17 11.54 4.85
CA PRO A 37 -0.45 11.82 6.25
C PRO A 37 -1.72 11.12 6.74
N ALA A 38 -1.67 10.61 7.97
CA ALA A 38 -2.84 10.02 8.59
C ALA A 38 -3.92 11.08 8.86
N PRO A 39 -5.20 10.69 8.78
CA PRO A 39 -6.28 11.58 9.15
C PRO A 39 -6.29 11.88 10.66
N PRO A 40 -6.87 13.00 11.10
CA PRO A 40 -6.89 13.38 12.51
C PRO A 40 -7.64 12.40 13.41
N ASP A 41 -8.56 11.62 12.85
CA ASP A 41 -9.36 10.60 13.53
C ASP A 41 -8.80 9.17 13.38
N VAL A 42 -7.52 9.03 13.05
CA VAL A 42 -6.87 7.73 12.86
C VAL A 42 -6.83 6.89 14.14
N ALA A 43 -6.73 7.53 15.31
CA ALA A 43 -6.64 6.82 16.60
C ALA A 43 -7.93 6.10 17.00
N ALA A 44 -9.09 6.63 16.61
CA ALA A 44 -10.40 6.07 16.93
C ALA A 44 -11.48 6.59 15.98
N ALA A 45 -12.48 5.74 15.69
CA ALA A 45 -13.64 6.16 14.91
C ALA A 45 -14.42 7.25 15.65
N PRO A 46 -14.79 8.34 14.96
CA PRO A 46 -15.58 9.41 15.53
C PRO A 46 -17.00 8.92 15.92
N ALA A 47 -17.68 9.68 16.78
CA ALA A 47 -19.00 9.31 17.28
C ALA A 47 -20.08 9.24 16.19
N ASP A 48 -19.90 9.96 15.10
CA ASP A 48 -20.79 9.98 13.92
C ASP A 48 -20.49 8.88 12.89
N ALA A 49 -19.50 8.03 13.13
CA ALA A 49 -19.23 6.88 12.28
C ALA A 49 -20.33 5.82 12.41
N VAL A 50 -20.77 5.30 11.28
CA VAL A 50 -21.71 4.17 11.24
C VAL A 50 -20.97 2.91 11.70
N ARG A 51 -21.57 2.16 12.61
CA ARG A 51 -21.03 0.89 13.12
C ARG A 51 -21.92 -0.28 12.74
N THR A 52 -21.30 -1.37 12.33
CA THR A 52 -21.98 -2.63 12.08
C THR A 52 -22.03 -3.50 13.36
N SER A 53 -22.75 -4.61 13.29
CA SER A 53 -22.81 -5.59 14.39
C SER A 53 -21.45 -6.24 14.71
N THR A 54 -20.52 -6.21 13.78
CA THR A 54 -19.14 -6.72 13.93
C THR A 54 -18.18 -5.67 14.49
N ASN A 55 -18.68 -4.48 14.83
CA ASN A 55 -17.91 -3.30 15.26
C ASN A 55 -17.02 -2.69 14.16
N LEU A 56 -17.24 -3.03 12.90
CA LEU A 56 -16.66 -2.27 11.81
C LEU A 56 -17.26 -0.87 11.80
N ALA A 57 -16.44 0.15 11.97
CA ALA A 57 -16.88 1.54 11.88
C ALA A 57 -16.55 2.12 10.51
N SER A 58 -17.41 2.95 9.97
CA SER A 58 -17.18 3.60 8.67
C SER A 58 -17.82 4.99 8.60
N LYS A 59 -17.23 5.83 7.74
CA LYS A 59 -17.73 7.17 7.43
C LYS A 59 -17.55 7.45 5.94
N VAL A 60 -18.63 7.89 5.28
CA VAL A 60 -18.55 8.34 3.89
C VAL A 60 -17.79 9.65 3.84
N LEU A 61 -16.72 9.69 3.07
CA LEU A 61 -15.93 10.91 2.81
C LEU A 61 -16.41 11.60 1.54
N GLN A 62 -16.79 10.81 0.54
CA GLN A 62 -17.34 11.28 -0.72
C GLN A 62 -18.42 10.29 -1.18
N PRO A 63 -19.63 10.75 -1.42
CA PRO A 63 -20.69 9.89 -1.95
C PRO A 63 -20.36 9.44 -3.37
N GLY A 64 -20.70 8.17 -3.66
CA GLY A 64 -20.55 7.62 -5.00
C GLY A 64 -21.69 8.01 -5.94
N THR A 65 -21.51 7.70 -7.20
CA THR A 65 -22.51 7.91 -8.27
C THR A 65 -23.14 6.61 -8.75
N GLY A 66 -22.55 5.48 -8.37
CA GLY A 66 -23.07 4.14 -8.69
C GLY A 66 -24.31 3.79 -7.88
N THR A 67 -25.04 2.77 -8.34
CA THR A 67 -26.21 2.22 -7.66
C THR A 67 -26.06 0.76 -7.27
N ARG A 68 -24.97 0.14 -7.76
CA ARG A 68 -24.64 -1.27 -7.47
C ARG A 68 -23.68 -1.38 -6.31
N HIS A 69 -23.93 -2.32 -5.43
CA HIS A 69 -23.00 -2.74 -4.40
C HIS A 69 -22.25 -4.01 -4.84
N PRO A 70 -20.96 -4.15 -4.49
CA PRO A 70 -20.24 -5.39 -4.71
C PRO A 70 -20.85 -6.54 -3.91
N ARG A 71 -20.70 -7.75 -4.42
CA ARG A 71 -21.03 -8.99 -3.71
C ARG A 71 -19.79 -9.51 -2.97
N PRO A 72 -19.95 -10.46 -2.03
CA PRO A 72 -18.81 -11.03 -1.28
C PRO A 72 -17.70 -11.62 -2.14
N ASN A 73 -18.02 -12.08 -3.34
CA ASN A 73 -17.07 -12.66 -4.30
C ASN A 73 -16.77 -11.77 -5.50
N SER A 74 -17.18 -10.50 -5.43
CA SER A 74 -16.89 -9.54 -6.51
C SER A 74 -15.41 -9.17 -6.57
N ARG A 75 -14.92 -8.94 -7.77
CA ARG A 75 -13.65 -8.25 -7.98
C ARG A 75 -13.89 -6.76 -8.10
N VAL A 76 -13.10 -6.00 -7.38
CA VAL A 76 -13.21 -4.54 -7.32
C VAL A 76 -11.88 -3.89 -7.62
N THR A 77 -11.91 -2.75 -8.28
CA THR A 77 -10.76 -1.87 -8.47
C THR A 77 -10.91 -0.68 -7.53
N VAL A 78 -9.90 -0.47 -6.70
CA VAL A 78 -9.92 0.55 -5.65
C VAL A 78 -8.62 1.35 -5.61
N HIS A 79 -8.71 2.59 -5.14
CA HIS A 79 -7.61 3.27 -4.49
C HIS A 79 -7.77 3.16 -2.98
N TYR A 80 -6.67 2.93 -2.28
CA TYR A 80 -6.70 2.84 -0.82
C TYR A 80 -5.42 3.35 -0.18
N THR A 81 -5.55 3.76 1.06
CA THR A 81 -4.42 4.04 1.96
C THR A 81 -4.77 3.48 3.33
N GLY A 82 -3.83 2.78 3.93
CA GLY A 82 -3.98 2.17 5.24
C GLY A 82 -2.97 2.72 6.26
N TRP A 83 -3.46 2.98 7.48
CA TRP A 83 -2.67 3.43 8.63
C TRP A 83 -2.94 2.57 9.85
N THR A 84 -1.93 2.44 10.70
CA THR A 84 -2.09 2.01 12.09
C THR A 84 -2.60 3.18 12.93
N THR A 85 -3.13 2.90 14.12
CA THR A 85 -3.74 3.93 14.98
C THR A 85 -2.78 4.98 15.52
N ASP A 86 -1.48 4.73 15.42
CA ASP A 86 -0.39 5.70 15.71
C ASP A 86 -0.09 6.64 14.52
N GLY A 87 -0.85 6.52 13.43
CA GLY A 87 -0.72 7.39 12.26
C GLY A 87 0.33 6.94 11.23
N LYS A 88 0.92 5.77 11.41
CA LYS A 88 1.90 5.23 10.48
C LYS A 88 1.21 4.60 9.27
N MET A 89 1.47 5.14 8.07
CA MET A 89 1.04 4.50 6.82
C MET A 89 1.82 3.20 6.62
N PHE A 90 1.12 2.09 6.39
CA PHE A 90 1.74 0.80 6.11
C PHE A 90 1.56 0.34 4.66
N ASP A 91 0.53 0.81 3.97
CA ASP A 91 0.31 0.51 2.56
C ASP A 91 -0.57 1.56 1.89
N SER A 92 -0.34 1.84 0.59
CA SER A 92 -1.14 2.77 -0.20
C SER A 92 -0.99 2.54 -1.69
N SER A 93 -2.09 2.30 -2.38
CA SER A 93 -2.13 2.29 -3.84
C SER A 93 -2.02 3.71 -4.42
N VAL A 94 -2.49 4.72 -3.67
CA VAL A 94 -2.38 6.13 -4.06
C VAL A 94 -0.91 6.56 -4.10
N ALA A 95 -0.14 6.21 -3.07
CA ALA A 95 1.29 6.50 -3.02
C ALA A 95 2.07 5.79 -4.14
N ARG A 96 1.62 4.61 -4.58
CA ARG A 96 2.19 3.90 -5.74
C ARG A 96 1.73 4.45 -7.09
N GLY A 97 0.72 5.34 -7.12
CA GLY A 97 0.19 5.94 -8.34
C GLY A 97 -0.63 5.01 -9.23
N GLN A 98 -1.04 3.85 -8.71
CA GLN A 98 -1.81 2.86 -9.46
C GLN A 98 -2.92 2.25 -8.60
N PRO A 99 -4.17 2.17 -9.11
CA PRO A 99 -5.24 1.46 -8.44
C PRO A 99 -4.94 -0.05 -8.36
N ALA A 100 -5.50 -0.70 -7.37
CA ALA A 100 -5.36 -2.12 -7.17
C ALA A 100 -6.69 -2.84 -7.38
N THR A 101 -6.65 -4.06 -7.93
CA THR A 101 -7.83 -4.89 -8.13
C THR A 101 -7.73 -6.12 -7.25
N PHE A 102 -8.75 -6.34 -6.43
CA PHE A 102 -8.85 -7.47 -5.49
C PHE A 102 -10.19 -8.20 -5.63
N GLY A 103 -10.18 -9.51 -5.33
CA GLY A 103 -11.38 -10.24 -4.98
C GLY A 103 -11.76 -9.95 -3.52
N LEU A 104 -13.03 -9.70 -3.24
CA LEU A 104 -13.49 -9.45 -1.87
C LEU A 104 -13.43 -10.70 -0.98
N ASP A 105 -13.28 -11.86 -1.57
CA ASP A 105 -13.02 -13.15 -0.92
C ASP A 105 -11.52 -13.42 -0.64
N GLU A 106 -10.64 -12.55 -1.13
CA GLU A 106 -9.18 -12.67 -1.00
C GLU A 106 -8.56 -11.65 -0.04
N VAL A 107 -9.37 -10.78 0.57
CA VAL A 107 -8.94 -9.68 1.44
C VAL A 107 -9.39 -9.90 2.89
N ILE A 108 -8.92 -9.06 3.81
CA ILE A 108 -9.33 -9.11 5.21
C ILE A 108 -10.86 -8.96 5.36
N ALA A 109 -11.43 -9.58 6.40
CA ALA A 109 -12.87 -9.60 6.61
C ALA A 109 -13.51 -8.20 6.67
N GLY A 110 -12.80 -7.22 7.25
CA GLY A 110 -13.25 -5.83 7.29
C GLY A 110 -13.42 -5.20 5.91
N TRP A 111 -12.59 -5.58 4.95
CA TRP A 111 -12.74 -5.16 3.55
C TRP A 111 -13.90 -5.88 2.87
N THR A 112 -13.99 -7.20 3.05
CA THR A 112 -15.12 -7.98 2.50
C THR A 112 -16.46 -7.41 2.95
N GLU A 113 -16.60 -7.07 4.22
CA GLU A 113 -17.81 -6.46 4.76
C GLU A 113 -17.99 -5.00 4.32
N GLY A 114 -16.94 -4.19 4.49
CA GLY A 114 -17.01 -2.74 4.29
C GLY A 114 -17.23 -2.34 2.84
N VAL A 115 -16.50 -2.94 1.90
CA VAL A 115 -16.61 -2.58 0.47
C VAL A 115 -17.97 -2.95 -0.12
N GLN A 116 -18.66 -3.97 0.42
CA GLN A 116 -20.05 -4.27 0.03
C GLN A 116 -21.04 -3.16 0.41
N MET A 117 -20.69 -2.29 1.35
CA MET A 117 -21.50 -1.12 1.72
C MET A 117 -21.32 0.05 0.76
N MET A 118 -20.30 0.01 -0.11
CA MET A 118 -19.93 1.08 -1.03
C MET A 118 -20.59 0.92 -2.39
N VAL A 119 -20.66 2.02 -3.13
CA VAL A 119 -21.00 2.03 -4.56
C VAL A 119 -19.85 2.63 -5.37
N GLU A 120 -19.85 2.43 -6.68
CA GLU A 120 -18.81 3.00 -7.56
C GLU A 120 -18.75 4.53 -7.43
N GLY A 121 -17.53 5.06 -7.35
CA GLY A 121 -17.25 6.48 -7.16
C GLY A 121 -17.27 6.92 -5.69
N GLU A 122 -17.64 6.05 -4.76
CA GLU A 122 -17.67 6.37 -3.33
C GLU A 122 -16.27 6.30 -2.72
N LYS A 123 -15.95 7.24 -1.85
CA LYS A 123 -14.80 7.19 -0.96
C LYS A 123 -15.29 7.12 0.48
N ARG A 124 -14.80 6.10 1.20
CA ARG A 124 -15.22 5.83 2.59
C ARG A 124 -14.01 5.51 3.45
N ARG A 125 -14.04 5.98 4.69
CA ARG A 125 -13.07 5.62 5.72
C ARG A 125 -13.62 4.50 6.56
N PHE A 126 -12.75 3.54 6.87
CA PHE A 126 -13.05 2.40 7.72
C PHE A 126 -12.08 2.34 8.89
N TRP A 127 -12.61 2.06 10.08
CA TRP A 127 -11.86 1.67 11.26
C TRP A 127 -12.16 0.20 11.50
N ILE A 128 -11.19 -0.64 11.18
CA ILE A 128 -11.34 -2.10 11.14
C ILE A 128 -10.75 -2.67 12.43
N PRO A 129 -11.59 -3.27 13.30
CA PRO A 129 -11.08 -3.93 14.50
C PRO A 129 -10.09 -5.04 14.14
N SER A 130 -9.14 -5.34 15.03
CA SER A 130 -8.11 -6.36 14.83
C SER A 130 -8.69 -7.70 14.34
N LYS A 131 -9.80 -8.14 14.90
CA LYS A 131 -10.50 -9.39 14.53
C LYS A 131 -11.00 -9.44 13.06
N LEU A 132 -11.24 -8.28 12.47
CA LEU A 132 -11.64 -8.16 11.06
C LEU A 132 -10.47 -7.75 10.15
N ALA A 133 -9.28 -7.58 10.73
CA ALA A 133 -8.03 -7.31 10.05
C ALA A 133 -7.13 -8.57 10.10
N TYR A 134 -5.93 -8.45 10.63
CA TYR A 134 -4.97 -9.57 10.65
C TYR A 134 -4.96 -10.36 11.97
N ASP A 135 -5.72 -9.94 12.98
CA ASP A 135 -5.94 -10.64 14.27
C ASP A 135 -4.64 -11.16 14.94
N GLY A 136 -3.56 -10.39 14.89
CA GLY A 136 -2.28 -10.77 15.47
C GLY A 136 -1.40 -11.64 14.59
N ALA A 137 -1.70 -11.81 13.30
CA ALA A 137 -0.87 -12.59 12.37
C ALA A 137 0.57 -12.04 12.35
N PRO A 138 1.60 -12.89 12.44
CA PRO A 138 2.99 -12.45 12.44
C PRO A 138 3.38 -11.77 11.13
N GLY A 139 4.09 -10.65 11.23
CA GLY A 139 4.55 -9.88 10.07
C GLY A 139 3.53 -8.91 9.48
N GLU A 140 2.30 -8.91 9.99
CA GLU A 140 1.24 -8.02 9.54
C GLU A 140 1.04 -6.85 10.52
N PRO A 141 0.42 -5.73 10.07
CA PRO A 141 0.06 -4.63 10.95
C PRO A 141 -0.86 -5.08 12.08
N GLN A 142 -0.56 -4.67 13.30
CA GLN A 142 -1.26 -5.12 14.49
C GLN A 142 -2.34 -4.14 14.94
N GLY A 143 -3.35 -4.66 15.62
CA GLY A 143 -4.42 -3.88 16.22
C GLY A 143 -5.49 -3.41 15.24
N MET A 144 -6.20 -2.36 15.60
CA MET A 144 -7.17 -1.72 14.72
C MET A 144 -6.45 -1.02 13.56
N LEU A 145 -6.96 -1.16 12.36
CA LEU A 145 -6.43 -0.53 11.16
C LEU A 145 -7.43 0.48 10.61
N VAL A 146 -6.91 1.56 10.03
CA VAL A 146 -7.72 2.60 9.41
C VAL A 146 -7.41 2.62 7.91
N PHE A 147 -8.46 2.59 7.10
CA PHE A 147 -8.33 2.65 5.64
C PHE A 147 -9.24 3.72 5.05
N ASP A 148 -8.69 4.52 4.17
CA ASP A 148 -9.47 5.27 3.19
C ASP A 148 -9.54 4.45 1.91
N ILE A 149 -10.74 4.10 1.48
CA ILE A 149 -10.98 3.30 0.27
C ILE A 149 -11.87 4.11 -0.68
N GLU A 150 -11.44 4.20 -1.92
CA GLU A 150 -12.23 4.73 -3.04
C GLU A 150 -12.55 3.57 -3.98
N LEU A 151 -13.83 3.26 -4.11
CA LEU A 151 -14.29 2.22 -5.03
C LEU A 151 -14.43 2.79 -6.45
N ILE A 152 -13.46 2.45 -7.30
CA ILE A 152 -13.41 2.97 -8.67
C ILE A 152 -14.38 2.18 -9.56
N LYS A 153 -14.32 0.84 -9.45
CA LYS A 153 -15.09 -0.04 -10.34
C LYS A 153 -15.39 -1.39 -9.70
N ILE A 154 -16.57 -1.92 -9.98
CA ILE A 154 -16.93 -3.32 -9.74
C ILE A 154 -16.69 -4.06 -11.06
N VAL A 155 -15.75 -5.01 -11.07
CA VAL A 155 -15.32 -5.72 -12.28
C VAL A 155 -16.23 -6.90 -12.58
N SER A 156 -16.68 -7.61 -11.53
CA SER A 156 -17.60 -8.78 -11.66
C SER A 156 -18.44 -8.97 -10.40
#